data_38bff7a90edbbb1ad3a88ee41559f26a
#
_entry.id   38bff7a90edbbb1ad3a88ee41559f26a
#
_cell.length_a   1.000
_cell.length_b   1.000
_cell.length_c   1.000
_cell.angle_alpha   90.00
_cell.angle_beta   90.00
_cell.angle_gamma   90.00
#
_symmetry.space_group_name_H-M   'P 1'
#
loop_
_entity.id
_entity.type
_entity.pdbx_description
1 polymer ?
#
loop_
_entity_poly.entity_id
_entity_poly.type
_entity_poly.pdbx_seq_one_letter_code
_entity_poly.pdbx_strand_id
1 'polypeptide(L)'
;MKKTTTVALLTASVLALTACSGGTPTGDSVDNESYSWDMTITVSETSTWWAGAEKFAELLDEKSDGRITLNIFANEQLSGGDPAAGVEMLANGDKAFSYNSPIIYSGIDPRFSAITAPFLYADYDEADASIAGGGAEAYQQLTQEMGIKMLGFGESGFRQLTNSRHEVTTPDDVRGLKLRVAGSELFLDIYKQLGSDPVTMNFSEVFTSLQNGTIDGQENPFDVIYSNGLMEVQEYLTVWNYVYDPLILGMNLDLYESLSDEDQKLIAEAAAEANAYQIALSRDNEAEQLAEMKERMTVTELTADQLAVFREAMQPVYDLHADKWTAEVAEAVRPK
;
A
#
# COMPACT_ATOMS: atom_id res chain seq x y z
N MET A 1 -36.41 56.46 39.59
CA MET A 1 -36.19 56.78 41.03
C MET A 1 -35.57 55.59 41.71
N LYS A 2 -34.63 55.93 42.55
CA LYS A 2 -33.84 55.16 43.51
C LYS A 2 -32.60 54.39 42.95
N LYS A 3 -31.48 55.08 43.21
CA LYS A 3 -30.10 54.62 43.30
C LYS A 3 -29.92 53.72 44.54
N THR A 4 -29.10 52.72 44.49
CA THR A 4 -28.37 52.27 45.69
C THR A 4 -27.01 51.73 45.26
N THR A 5 -26.03 52.40 45.76
CA THR A 5 -24.59 52.16 45.76
C THR A 5 -24.22 51.22 46.94
N THR A 6 -23.32 50.27 46.78
CA THR A 6 -22.56 49.69 47.92
C THR A 6 -21.30 49.01 47.36
N VAL A 7 -20.17 49.62 47.48
CA VAL A 7 -19.04 49.49 48.42
C VAL A 7 -18.18 48.22 48.19
N ALA A 8 -16.95 48.53 47.82
CA ALA A 8 -15.78 47.65 47.69
C ALA A 8 -15.27 47.17 49.05
N LEU A 9 -14.80 45.91 49.09
CA LEU A 9 -13.88 45.48 50.13
C LEU A 9 -12.64 44.83 49.45
N LEU A 10 -11.52 45.53 49.54
CA LEU A 10 -10.19 45.02 49.33
C LEU A 10 -9.79 44.13 50.55
N THR A 11 -9.37 42.91 50.29
CA THR A 11 -8.54 42.16 51.25
C THR A 11 -7.24 41.77 50.58
N ALA A 12 -6.18 42.37 51.06
CA ALA A 12 -4.78 42.04 50.80
C ALA A 12 -4.44 40.76 51.55
N SER A 13 -3.86 39.80 50.89
CA SER A 13 -3.24 38.66 51.55
C SER A 13 -1.80 38.46 51.04
N VAL A 14 -0.96 38.44 52.01
CA VAL A 14 0.49 38.44 52.15
C VAL A 14 1.19 37.33 51.37
N LEU A 15 2.25 37.71 50.66
CA LEU A 15 3.29 36.82 50.12
C LEU A 15 4.02 36.08 51.28
N ALA A 16 4.12 34.77 51.20
CA ALA A 16 5.10 33.99 51.89
C ALA A 16 6.06 33.39 50.86
N LEU A 17 7.25 33.97 50.71
CA LEU A 17 8.41 33.34 50.08
C LEU A 17 8.93 32.25 51.01
N THR A 18 8.84 30.99 50.58
CA THR A 18 9.68 29.92 51.09
C THR A 18 10.67 29.51 50.01
N ALA A 19 11.91 29.97 50.17
CA ALA A 19 13.04 29.44 49.44
C ALA A 19 13.40 28.07 50.06
N CYS A 20 13.37 27.02 49.23
CA CYS A 20 14.05 25.74 49.51
C CYS A 20 14.89 25.35 48.31
N SER A 21 16.17 25.56 48.44
CA SER A 21 17.28 24.63 48.30
C SER A 21 17.22 23.63 47.11
N GLY A 22 18.24 23.75 46.28
CA GLY A 22 18.62 22.96 45.12
C GLY A 22 18.48 21.44 45.27
N GLY A 23 17.95 20.90 44.20
CA GLY A 23 18.11 19.57 43.72
C GLY A 23 18.07 19.68 42.22
N THR A 24 19.19 19.44 41.57
CA THR A 24 19.29 19.22 40.13
C THR A 24 18.52 17.96 39.87
N PRO A 25 17.46 17.97 39.05
CA PRO A 25 16.94 16.74 38.48
C PRO A 25 17.86 16.39 37.30
N THR A 26 18.82 15.49 37.51
CA THR A 26 19.27 14.64 36.44
C THR A 26 18.19 13.57 36.30
N GLY A 27 17.12 13.91 35.66
CA GLY A 27 16.14 12.99 35.16
C GLY A 27 16.25 13.04 33.65
N ASP A 28 16.61 11.91 33.06
CA ASP A 28 16.33 11.63 31.66
C ASP A 28 14.88 12.04 31.42
N SER A 29 14.67 13.01 30.55
CA SER A 29 13.35 13.30 30.01
C SER A 29 12.98 12.09 29.16
N VAL A 30 12.33 11.11 29.77
CA VAL A 30 11.56 10.14 29.00
C VAL A 30 10.56 10.98 28.20
N ASP A 31 10.68 10.95 26.89
CA ASP A 31 9.76 11.62 25.99
C ASP A 31 8.38 11.03 26.26
N ASN A 32 7.53 11.74 27.01
CA ASN A 32 6.18 11.35 27.37
C ASN A 32 5.16 11.89 26.33
N GLU A 33 5.62 12.19 25.13
CA GLU A 33 4.76 12.68 24.06
C GLU A 33 3.84 11.56 23.55
N SER A 34 2.55 11.86 23.42
CA SER A 34 1.56 10.91 22.93
C SER A 34 1.07 11.34 21.55
N TYR A 35 0.91 10.37 20.68
CA TYR A 35 0.54 10.59 19.29
C TYR A 35 -0.74 9.83 18.94
N SER A 36 -1.60 10.47 18.15
CA SER A 36 -2.73 9.81 17.51
C SER A 36 -2.68 10.12 16.02
N TRP A 37 -2.36 9.12 15.23
CA TRP A 37 -2.08 9.28 13.82
C TRP A 37 -3.11 8.58 12.93
N ASP A 38 -3.20 9.02 11.70
CA ASP A 38 -4.08 8.45 10.69
C ASP A 38 -3.28 7.69 9.63
N MET A 39 -3.86 6.57 9.16
CA MET A 39 -3.35 5.70 8.09
C MET A 39 -4.45 5.39 7.10
N THR A 40 -4.13 5.39 5.80
CA THR A 40 -5.06 4.87 4.78
C THR A 40 -4.51 3.63 4.11
N ILE A 41 -5.44 2.78 3.66
CA ILE A 41 -5.21 1.67 2.76
C ILE A 41 -6.20 1.74 1.58
N THR A 42 -5.81 1.23 0.41
CA THR A 42 -6.62 1.32 -0.82
C THR A 42 -7.79 0.35 -0.84
N VAL A 43 -7.70 -0.77 -0.16
CA VAL A 43 -8.65 -1.89 -0.22
C VAL A 43 -9.55 -1.96 1.01
N SER A 44 -10.45 -2.95 1.06
CA SER A 44 -11.45 -3.12 2.12
C SER A 44 -10.86 -3.59 3.47
N GLU A 45 -11.66 -3.45 4.53
CA GLU A 45 -11.34 -3.90 5.89
C GLU A 45 -11.23 -5.45 6.03
N THR A 46 -11.62 -6.20 5.01
CA THR A 46 -11.54 -7.67 5.00
C THR A 46 -10.27 -8.21 4.34
N SER A 47 -9.40 -7.32 3.86
CA SER A 47 -8.15 -7.67 3.18
C SER A 47 -7.01 -8.01 4.14
N THR A 48 -6.00 -8.72 3.64
CA THR A 48 -4.76 -8.93 4.39
C THR A 48 -3.97 -7.64 4.59
N TRP A 49 -4.17 -6.61 3.75
CA TRP A 49 -3.60 -5.28 3.94
C TRP A 49 -4.13 -4.64 5.22
N TRP A 50 -5.45 -4.73 5.44
CA TRP A 50 -6.07 -4.26 6.67
C TRP A 50 -5.56 -5.00 7.90
N ALA A 51 -5.50 -6.34 7.84
CA ALA A 51 -4.97 -7.15 8.93
C ALA A 51 -3.51 -6.78 9.29
N GLY A 52 -2.68 -6.47 8.29
CA GLY A 52 -1.34 -5.95 8.49
C GLY A 52 -1.32 -4.57 9.15
N ALA A 53 -2.21 -3.67 8.72
CA ALA A 53 -2.34 -2.34 9.31
C ALA A 53 -2.87 -2.40 10.76
N GLU A 54 -3.84 -3.28 11.06
CA GLU A 54 -4.31 -3.53 12.44
C GLU A 54 -3.18 -4.09 13.31
N LYS A 55 -2.39 -5.04 12.78
CA LYS A 55 -1.23 -5.57 13.50
C LYS A 55 -0.20 -4.50 13.79
N PHE A 56 0.05 -3.60 12.86
CA PHE A 56 0.94 -2.45 13.07
C PHE A 56 0.40 -1.52 14.16
N ALA A 57 -0.90 -1.19 14.13
CA ALA A 57 -1.54 -0.37 15.14
C ALA A 57 -1.47 -1.00 16.55
N GLU A 58 -1.74 -2.32 16.65
CA GLU A 58 -1.60 -3.08 17.90
C GLU A 58 -0.18 -3.01 18.45
N LEU A 59 0.82 -3.24 17.60
CA LEU A 59 2.24 -3.21 18.01
C LEU A 59 2.70 -1.82 18.41
N LEU A 60 2.23 -0.76 17.76
CA LEU A 60 2.52 0.63 18.15
C LEU A 60 1.95 0.94 19.55
N ASP A 61 0.70 0.59 19.79
CA ASP A 61 0.05 0.79 21.09
C ASP A 61 0.77 0.01 22.20
N GLU A 62 1.01 -1.29 21.98
CA GLU A 62 1.65 -2.19 22.95
C GLU A 62 3.09 -1.74 23.26
N LYS A 63 3.92 -1.51 22.24
CA LYS A 63 5.35 -1.17 22.43
C LYS A 63 5.56 0.23 23.00
N SER A 64 4.59 1.14 22.83
CA SER A 64 4.64 2.51 23.35
C SER A 64 3.92 2.70 24.69
N ASP A 65 3.39 1.62 25.31
CA ASP A 65 2.56 1.70 26.52
C ASP A 65 1.33 2.63 26.34
N GLY A 66 0.70 2.57 25.15
CA GLY A 66 -0.49 3.36 24.79
C GLY A 66 -0.21 4.81 24.38
N ARG A 67 1.05 5.22 24.20
CA ARG A 67 1.38 6.59 23.78
C ARG A 67 1.13 6.84 22.29
N ILE A 68 1.31 5.81 21.45
CA ILE A 68 1.15 5.91 20.00
C ILE A 68 -0.05 5.10 19.58
N THR A 69 -1.07 5.77 19.07
CA THR A 69 -2.30 5.15 18.54
C THR A 69 -2.47 5.45 17.06
N LEU A 70 -3.05 4.50 16.31
CA LEU A 70 -3.24 4.61 14.88
C LEU A 70 -4.71 4.40 14.52
N ASN A 71 -5.30 5.37 13.81
CA ASN A 71 -6.62 5.26 13.20
C ASN A 71 -6.45 4.80 11.76
N ILE A 72 -7.09 3.70 11.37
CA ILE A 72 -6.96 3.12 10.04
C ILE A 72 -8.23 3.41 9.24
N PHE A 73 -8.07 3.82 7.98
CA PHE A 73 -9.15 4.15 7.05
C PHE A 73 -9.00 3.31 5.78
N ALA A 74 -10.00 2.47 5.49
CA ALA A 74 -10.06 1.67 4.28
C ALA A 74 -10.48 2.50 3.06
N ASN A 75 -10.30 1.91 1.85
CA ASN A 75 -10.81 2.46 0.59
C ASN A 75 -10.40 3.92 0.33
N GLU A 76 -9.24 4.32 0.83
CA GLU A 76 -8.71 5.70 0.72
C GLU A 76 -9.74 6.78 1.13
N GLN A 77 -10.46 6.54 2.23
CA GLN A 77 -11.53 7.44 2.68
C GLN A 77 -11.05 8.88 2.90
N LEU A 78 -9.82 9.09 3.40
CA LEU A 78 -9.28 10.42 3.66
C LEU A 78 -8.98 11.22 2.39
N SER A 79 -8.70 10.54 1.28
CA SER A 79 -8.43 11.12 -0.04
C SER A 79 -9.64 11.04 -0.99
N GLY A 80 -10.84 10.75 -0.46
CA GLY A 80 -12.06 10.64 -1.27
C GLY A 80 -12.08 9.45 -2.21
N GLY A 81 -11.35 8.39 -1.90
CA GLY A 81 -11.25 7.16 -2.69
C GLY A 81 -10.18 7.21 -3.79
N ASP A 82 -9.33 8.23 -3.82
CA ASP A 82 -8.23 8.38 -4.78
C ASP A 82 -6.90 7.95 -4.14
N PRO A 83 -6.31 6.80 -4.56
CA PRO A 83 -5.06 6.31 -3.98
C PRO A 83 -3.85 7.20 -4.27
N ALA A 84 -3.79 7.85 -5.45
CA ALA A 84 -2.68 8.74 -5.78
C ALA A 84 -2.70 10.00 -4.91
N ALA A 85 -3.89 10.61 -4.73
CA ALA A 85 -4.07 11.70 -3.77
C ALA A 85 -3.74 11.24 -2.34
N GLY A 86 -4.03 9.98 -1.99
CA GLY A 86 -3.64 9.38 -0.72
C GLY A 86 -2.12 9.35 -0.51
N VAL A 87 -1.33 9.01 -1.52
CA VAL A 87 0.14 9.06 -1.46
C VAL A 87 0.65 10.50 -1.36
N GLU A 88 0.04 11.45 -2.11
CA GLU A 88 0.39 12.87 -2.02
C GLU A 88 0.11 13.44 -0.61
N MET A 89 -1.01 13.08 0.03
CA MET A 89 -1.31 13.45 1.42
C MET A 89 -0.25 12.93 2.40
N LEU A 90 0.25 11.70 2.20
CA LEU A 90 1.34 11.15 2.99
C LEU A 90 2.62 11.97 2.82
N ALA A 91 3.01 12.24 1.57
CA ALA A 91 4.20 13.01 1.25
C ALA A 91 4.17 14.43 1.84
N ASN A 92 3.00 15.07 1.85
CA ASN A 92 2.79 16.43 2.35
C ASN A 92 2.58 16.52 3.88
N GLY A 93 2.45 15.38 4.60
CA GLY A 93 2.21 15.36 6.05
C GLY A 93 0.75 15.56 6.46
N ASP A 94 -0.20 15.48 5.52
CA ASP A 94 -1.63 15.57 5.82
C ASP A 94 -2.17 14.31 6.51
N LYS A 95 -1.41 13.21 6.49
CA LYS A 95 -1.57 11.98 7.27
C LYS A 95 -0.22 11.38 7.61
N ALA A 96 -0.18 10.54 8.64
CA ALA A 96 1.09 9.99 9.13
C ALA A 96 1.55 8.76 8.35
N PHE A 97 0.64 7.84 7.98
CA PHE A 97 0.98 6.56 7.36
C PHE A 97 0.12 6.22 6.14
N SER A 98 0.67 5.36 5.28
CA SER A 98 -0.10 4.61 4.30
C SER A 98 0.49 3.23 4.06
N TYR A 99 -0.36 2.30 3.57
CA TYR A 99 0.06 0.97 3.15
C TYR A 99 -0.48 0.73 1.75
N ASN A 100 0.36 0.96 0.74
CA ASN A 100 -0.06 1.02 -0.65
C ASN A 100 0.93 0.35 -1.60
N SER A 101 0.41 -0.13 -2.73
CA SER A 101 1.20 -0.72 -3.81
C SER A 101 2.10 0.30 -4.51
N PRO A 102 3.35 -0.06 -4.92
CA PRO A 102 4.19 0.75 -5.80
C PRO A 102 3.52 1.14 -7.12
N ILE A 103 2.52 0.39 -7.56
CA ILE A 103 1.72 0.71 -8.76
C ILE A 103 1.08 2.09 -8.61
N ILE A 104 0.60 2.43 -7.41
CA ILE A 104 0.00 3.76 -7.13
C ILE A 104 1.08 4.85 -7.18
N TYR A 105 2.22 4.60 -6.54
CA TYR A 105 3.37 5.52 -6.58
C TYR A 105 3.86 5.76 -8.01
N SER A 106 3.77 4.74 -8.89
CA SER A 106 4.22 4.84 -10.28
C SER A 106 3.41 5.82 -11.13
N GLY A 107 2.20 6.16 -10.70
CA GLY A 107 1.40 7.25 -11.30
C GLY A 107 1.99 8.64 -11.05
N ILE A 108 2.82 8.79 -10.01
CA ILE A 108 3.49 10.03 -9.62
C ILE A 108 4.95 10.01 -10.14
N ASP A 109 5.66 8.91 -9.91
CA ASP A 109 7.04 8.71 -10.38
C ASP A 109 7.17 7.34 -11.06
N PRO A 110 7.40 7.28 -12.38
CA PRO A 110 7.44 6.02 -13.14
C PRO A 110 8.53 5.03 -12.69
N ARG A 111 9.55 5.47 -11.94
CA ARG A 111 10.59 4.59 -11.39
C ARG A 111 10.02 3.51 -10.47
N PHE A 112 8.94 3.83 -9.76
CA PHE A 112 8.27 2.87 -8.87
C PHE A 112 7.67 1.67 -9.60
N SER A 113 7.46 1.76 -10.92
CA SER A 113 6.91 0.63 -11.68
C SER A 113 7.93 -0.49 -11.97
N ALA A 114 9.21 -0.30 -11.69
CA ALA A 114 10.25 -1.27 -12.03
C ALA A 114 10.05 -2.64 -11.34
N ILE A 115 9.70 -2.66 -10.04
CA ILE A 115 9.46 -3.90 -9.28
C ILE A 115 8.20 -4.65 -9.73
N THR A 116 7.29 -3.94 -10.41
CA THR A 116 6.03 -4.47 -10.95
C THR A 116 6.10 -4.71 -12.46
N ALA A 117 7.31 -4.82 -13.03
CA ALA A 117 7.48 -5.17 -14.43
C ALA A 117 6.88 -6.54 -14.74
N PRO A 118 6.23 -6.73 -15.92
CA PRO A 118 5.49 -7.95 -16.22
C PRO A 118 6.43 -9.16 -16.33
N PHE A 119 6.10 -10.24 -15.62
CA PHE A 119 6.87 -11.47 -15.55
C PHE A 119 8.32 -11.31 -15.08
N LEU A 120 8.57 -10.28 -14.26
CA LEU A 120 9.90 -10.03 -13.68
C LEU A 120 10.34 -11.18 -12.78
N TYR A 121 9.46 -11.66 -11.92
CA TYR A 121 9.72 -12.76 -11.00
C TYR A 121 8.90 -14.00 -11.39
N ALA A 122 9.50 -15.18 -11.21
CA ALA A 122 8.83 -16.45 -11.46
C ALA A 122 7.99 -16.91 -10.25
N ASP A 123 8.43 -16.56 -9.05
CA ASP A 123 7.81 -16.96 -7.78
C ASP A 123 8.18 -16.00 -6.64
N TYR A 124 7.68 -16.29 -5.44
CA TYR A 124 7.93 -15.49 -4.23
C TYR A 124 9.40 -15.55 -3.80
N ASP A 125 10.10 -16.66 -4.01
CA ASP A 125 11.52 -16.80 -3.62
C ASP A 125 12.41 -15.85 -4.44
N GLU A 126 12.15 -15.71 -5.74
CA GLU A 126 12.86 -14.74 -6.59
C GLU A 126 12.55 -13.30 -6.20
N ALA A 127 11.28 -13.00 -5.88
CA ALA A 127 10.87 -11.67 -5.44
C ALA A 127 11.53 -11.30 -4.09
N ASP A 128 11.49 -12.21 -3.11
CA ASP A 128 12.10 -12.03 -1.80
C ASP A 128 13.62 -11.84 -1.90
N ALA A 129 14.29 -12.64 -2.72
CA ALA A 129 15.72 -12.53 -2.96
C ALA A 129 16.10 -11.19 -3.61
N SER A 130 15.30 -10.72 -4.55
CA SER A 130 15.50 -9.43 -5.22
C SER A 130 15.31 -8.26 -4.26
N ILE A 131 14.22 -8.26 -3.47
CA ILE A 131 13.95 -7.24 -2.46
C ILE A 131 15.09 -7.17 -1.45
N ALA A 132 15.50 -8.32 -0.88
CA ALA A 132 16.61 -8.39 0.06
C ALA A 132 17.97 -8.06 -0.57
N GLY A 133 18.12 -8.30 -1.87
CA GLY A 133 19.36 -8.10 -2.62
C GLY A 133 19.62 -6.67 -3.11
N GLY A 134 18.84 -5.68 -2.68
CA GLY A 134 18.99 -4.26 -3.03
C GLY A 134 17.68 -3.56 -3.41
N GLY A 135 16.63 -4.31 -3.72
CA GLY A 135 15.32 -3.73 -4.08
C GLY A 135 14.75 -2.85 -2.96
N ALA A 136 14.81 -3.31 -1.72
CA ALA A 136 14.33 -2.54 -0.57
C ALA A 136 15.10 -1.22 -0.38
N GLU A 137 16.42 -1.22 -0.54
CA GLU A 137 17.25 0.00 -0.43
C GLU A 137 16.93 0.99 -1.54
N ALA A 138 16.79 0.53 -2.80
CA ALA A 138 16.44 1.39 -3.91
C ALA A 138 15.07 2.05 -3.72
N TYR A 139 14.07 1.30 -3.25
CA TYR A 139 12.74 1.85 -3.00
C TYR A 139 12.70 2.76 -1.77
N GLN A 140 13.52 2.51 -0.76
CA GLN A 140 13.69 3.46 0.35
C GLN A 140 14.25 4.80 -0.13
N GLN A 141 15.18 4.81 -1.07
CA GLN A 141 15.69 6.05 -1.65
C GLN A 141 14.63 6.77 -2.47
N LEU A 142 13.89 6.04 -3.32
CA LEU A 142 12.79 6.63 -4.11
C LEU A 142 11.71 7.27 -3.23
N THR A 143 11.28 6.58 -2.17
CA THR A 143 10.27 7.12 -1.25
C THR A 143 10.79 8.32 -0.47
N GLN A 144 12.07 8.32 -0.10
CA GLN A 144 12.70 9.45 0.59
C GLN A 144 12.74 10.71 -0.29
N GLU A 145 12.99 10.57 -1.60
CA GLU A 145 12.90 11.68 -2.56
C GLU A 145 11.50 12.29 -2.63
N MET A 146 10.47 11.52 -2.29
CA MET A 146 9.08 11.98 -2.22
C MET A 146 8.65 12.51 -0.83
N GLY A 147 9.56 12.61 0.14
CA GLY A 147 9.22 13.00 1.52
C GLY A 147 8.55 11.88 2.33
N ILE A 148 8.80 10.63 1.98
CA ILE A 148 8.23 9.46 2.64
C ILE A 148 9.34 8.58 3.21
N LYS A 149 9.26 8.23 4.49
CA LYS A 149 10.06 7.19 5.13
C LYS A 149 9.42 5.84 4.85
N MET A 150 10.06 5.00 4.06
CA MET A 150 9.65 3.61 3.92
C MET A 150 10.04 2.82 5.16
N LEU A 151 9.10 2.10 5.74
CA LEU A 151 9.25 1.23 6.92
C LEU A 151 9.31 -0.26 6.55
N GLY A 152 9.38 -0.56 5.27
CA GLY A 152 9.51 -1.91 4.73
C GLY A 152 8.43 -2.24 3.71
N PHE A 153 8.57 -3.43 3.14
CA PHE A 153 7.58 -4.01 2.26
C PHE A 153 6.67 -4.99 3.00
N GLY A 154 5.36 -4.94 2.70
CA GLY A 154 4.44 -6.04 2.80
C GLY A 154 4.17 -6.62 1.41
N GLU A 155 3.07 -7.36 1.27
CA GLU A 155 2.78 -8.10 0.05
C GLU A 155 1.28 -8.06 -0.30
N SER A 156 0.99 -7.66 -1.53
CA SER A 156 -0.32 -7.87 -2.13
C SER A 156 -0.40 -9.23 -2.83
N GLY A 157 0.71 -9.70 -3.37
CA GLY A 157 0.88 -10.98 -4.05
C GLY A 157 0.97 -10.88 -5.56
N PHE A 158 0.97 -12.04 -6.24
CA PHE A 158 0.95 -12.09 -7.69
C PHE A 158 -0.42 -11.75 -8.26
N ARG A 159 -0.44 -10.91 -9.29
CA ARG A 159 -1.65 -10.39 -9.92
C ARG A 159 -2.19 -11.33 -10.98
N GLN A 160 -3.52 -11.50 -10.98
CA GLN A 160 -4.31 -12.35 -11.85
C GLN A 160 -5.29 -11.51 -12.67
N LEU A 161 -5.76 -12.03 -13.80
CA LEU A 161 -6.75 -11.35 -14.64
C LEU A 161 -8.15 -11.93 -14.41
N THR A 162 -9.16 -11.08 -14.17
CA THR A 162 -10.57 -11.50 -14.22
C THR A 162 -11.32 -10.79 -15.34
N ASN A 163 -12.32 -11.45 -15.91
CA ASN A 163 -13.22 -10.83 -16.87
C ASN A 163 -14.57 -11.56 -16.91
N SER A 164 -15.59 -10.92 -17.55
CA SER A 164 -16.96 -11.47 -17.70
C SER A 164 -17.26 -11.95 -19.13
N ARG A 165 -16.24 -12.14 -19.98
CA ARG A 165 -16.47 -12.45 -21.41
C ARG A 165 -16.12 -13.88 -21.78
N HIS A 166 -14.90 -14.32 -21.50
CA HIS A 166 -14.39 -15.63 -21.89
C HIS A 166 -13.08 -15.98 -21.19
N GLU A 167 -12.69 -17.23 -21.28
CA GLU A 167 -11.37 -17.68 -20.84
C GLU A 167 -10.25 -17.01 -21.64
N VAL A 168 -9.15 -16.69 -20.95
CA VAL A 168 -7.93 -16.11 -21.55
C VAL A 168 -6.81 -17.13 -21.44
N THR A 169 -6.31 -17.59 -22.59
CA THR A 169 -5.23 -18.58 -22.70
C THR A 169 -4.10 -18.12 -23.61
N THR A 170 -4.33 -17.11 -24.43
CA THR A 170 -3.38 -16.49 -25.34
C THR A 170 -3.49 -14.97 -25.31
N PRO A 171 -2.46 -14.22 -25.76
CA PRO A 171 -2.56 -12.77 -25.91
C PRO A 171 -3.73 -12.29 -26.78
N ASP A 172 -4.11 -13.06 -27.80
CA ASP A 172 -5.23 -12.71 -28.67
C ASP A 172 -6.59 -12.73 -27.94
N ASP A 173 -6.72 -13.53 -26.88
CA ASP A 173 -7.93 -13.58 -26.06
C ASP A 173 -8.12 -12.32 -25.20
N VAL A 174 -7.07 -11.55 -24.99
CA VAL A 174 -7.15 -10.25 -24.26
C VAL A 174 -7.60 -9.13 -25.18
N ARG A 175 -7.49 -9.32 -26.49
CA ARG A 175 -7.81 -8.31 -27.49
C ARG A 175 -9.25 -7.82 -27.41
N GLY A 176 -9.41 -6.49 -27.31
CA GLY A 176 -10.71 -5.82 -27.30
C GLY A 176 -11.46 -5.91 -25.98
N LEU A 177 -10.93 -6.60 -24.95
CA LEU A 177 -11.47 -6.53 -23.59
C LEU A 177 -11.24 -5.11 -23.03
N LYS A 178 -12.29 -4.53 -22.48
CA LYS A 178 -12.18 -3.27 -21.74
C LYS A 178 -11.79 -3.56 -20.31
N LEU A 179 -10.51 -3.40 -20.01
CA LEU A 179 -9.93 -3.80 -18.74
C LEU A 179 -9.59 -2.58 -17.87
N ARG A 180 -10.02 -2.61 -16.63
CA ARG A 180 -9.57 -1.61 -15.66
C ARG A 180 -8.18 -1.96 -15.16
N VAL A 181 -7.33 -0.96 -15.12
CA VAL A 181 -6.01 -1.00 -14.46
C VAL A 181 -5.90 0.11 -13.42
N ALA A 182 -4.97 -0.03 -12.49
CA ALA A 182 -4.60 1.05 -11.57
C ALA A 182 -3.95 2.21 -12.35
N GLY A 183 -3.81 3.37 -11.71
CA GLY A 183 -3.29 4.59 -12.33
C GLY A 183 -1.79 4.54 -12.62
N SER A 184 -1.37 3.61 -13.47
CA SER A 184 0.03 3.37 -13.86
C SER A 184 0.18 3.35 -15.37
N GLU A 185 1.14 4.09 -15.90
CA GLU A 185 1.46 4.09 -17.33
C GLU A 185 1.93 2.69 -17.79
N LEU A 186 2.74 2.01 -16.96
CA LEU A 186 3.20 0.65 -17.26
C LEU A 186 2.00 -0.29 -17.50
N PHE A 187 1.00 -0.27 -16.63
CA PHE A 187 -0.16 -1.15 -16.74
C PHE A 187 -1.03 -0.81 -17.95
N LEU A 188 -1.17 0.47 -18.28
CA LEU A 188 -1.82 0.87 -19.55
C LEU A 188 -1.08 0.30 -20.76
N ASP A 189 0.25 0.37 -20.78
CA ASP A 189 1.06 -0.09 -21.91
C ASP A 189 1.09 -1.63 -22.01
N ILE A 190 1.13 -2.37 -20.88
CA ILE A 190 0.99 -3.84 -20.86
C ILE A 190 -0.30 -4.25 -21.59
N TYR A 191 -1.43 -3.70 -21.19
CA TYR A 191 -2.72 -4.12 -21.72
C TYR A 191 -3.00 -3.59 -23.13
N LYS A 192 -2.49 -2.40 -23.50
CA LYS A 192 -2.47 -1.95 -24.90
C LYS A 192 -1.62 -2.86 -25.78
N GLN A 193 -0.47 -3.34 -25.30
CA GLN A 193 0.39 -4.27 -26.03
C GLN A 193 -0.32 -5.61 -26.29
N LEU A 194 -1.16 -6.07 -25.37
CA LEU A 194 -2.03 -7.24 -25.54
C LEU A 194 -3.26 -6.96 -26.42
N GLY A 195 -3.46 -5.70 -26.83
CA GLY A 195 -4.57 -5.31 -27.72
C GLY A 195 -5.91 -5.10 -27.02
N SER A 196 -5.93 -5.00 -25.69
CA SER A 196 -7.13 -4.63 -24.93
C SER A 196 -7.42 -3.12 -25.03
N ASP A 197 -8.54 -2.70 -24.47
CA ASP A 197 -8.94 -1.30 -24.27
C ASP A 197 -8.80 -0.95 -22.77
N PRO A 198 -7.57 -0.68 -22.26
CA PRO A 198 -7.35 -0.43 -20.85
C PRO A 198 -7.83 0.96 -20.45
N VAL A 199 -8.48 1.03 -19.29
CA VAL A 199 -8.94 2.27 -18.68
C VAL A 199 -8.47 2.36 -17.24
N THR A 200 -8.05 3.55 -16.80
CA THR A 200 -7.74 3.82 -15.39
C THR A 200 -8.98 4.30 -14.67
N MET A 201 -9.16 3.83 -13.44
CA MET A 201 -10.16 4.36 -12.51
C MET A 201 -9.76 4.04 -11.07
N ASN A 202 -10.26 4.82 -10.13
CA ASN A 202 -10.04 4.59 -8.70
C ASN A 202 -10.60 3.23 -8.29
N PHE A 203 -9.93 2.56 -7.34
CA PHE A 203 -10.30 1.21 -6.95
C PHE A 203 -11.72 1.13 -6.39
N SER A 204 -12.16 2.16 -5.68
CA SER A 204 -13.52 2.28 -5.12
C SER A 204 -14.65 2.22 -6.16
N GLU A 205 -14.35 2.46 -7.44
CA GLU A 205 -15.34 2.44 -8.55
C GLU A 205 -15.39 1.08 -9.26
N VAL A 206 -14.41 0.19 -9.02
CA VAL A 206 -14.19 -1.03 -9.81
C VAL A 206 -15.37 -2.00 -9.70
N PHE A 207 -15.79 -2.35 -8.47
CA PHE A 207 -16.89 -3.30 -8.27
C PHE A 207 -18.16 -2.88 -9.02
N THR A 208 -18.56 -1.63 -8.85
CA THR A 208 -19.77 -1.08 -9.52
C THR A 208 -19.62 -1.06 -11.03
N SER A 209 -18.43 -0.75 -11.55
CA SER A 209 -18.15 -0.70 -12.99
C SER A 209 -18.16 -2.09 -13.63
N LEU A 210 -17.68 -3.12 -12.93
CA LEU A 210 -17.77 -4.53 -13.33
C LEU A 210 -19.24 -5.00 -13.30
N GLN A 211 -19.95 -4.72 -12.21
CA GLN A 211 -21.36 -5.11 -12.04
C GLN A 211 -22.26 -4.52 -13.14
N ASN A 212 -22.00 -3.29 -13.55
CA ASN A 212 -22.77 -2.60 -14.59
C ASN A 212 -22.29 -2.92 -16.02
N GLY A 213 -21.20 -3.68 -16.18
CA GLY A 213 -20.60 -3.95 -17.50
C GLY A 213 -19.99 -2.72 -18.16
N THR A 214 -19.64 -1.67 -17.41
CA THR A 214 -18.91 -0.51 -17.91
C THR A 214 -17.49 -0.89 -18.32
N ILE A 215 -16.91 -1.87 -17.62
CA ILE A 215 -15.66 -2.56 -17.92
C ILE A 215 -15.91 -4.06 -17.96
N ASP A 216 -15.13 -4.78 -18.77
CA ASP A 216 -15.27 -6.23 -18.94
C ASP A 216 -14.50 -7.01 -17.85
N GLY A 217 -13.43 -6.40 -17.31
CA GLY A 217 -12.57 -7.07 -16.35
C GLY A 217 -11.60 -6.13 -15.66
N GLN A 218 -10.78 -6.74 -14.80
CA GLN A 218 -9.75 -6.08 -14.03
C GLN A 218 -8.61 -7.08 -13.70
N GLU A 219 -7.54 -6.61 -13.09
CA GLU A 219 -6.42 -7.43 -12.64
C GLU A 219 -6.02 -7.06 -11.22
N ASN A 220 -5.84 -8.05 -10.37
CA ASN A 220 -5.43 -7.91 -8.97
C ASN A 220 -4.96 -9.26 -8.41
N PRO A 221 -4.26 -9.27 -7.25
CA PRO A 221 -3.98 -10.51 -6.52
C PRO A 221 -5.24 -11.18 -5.96
N PHE A 222 -5.12 -12.45 -5.60
CA PHE A 222 -6.22 -13.24 -5.05
C PHE A 222 -6.90 -12.57 -3.85
N ASP A 223 -6.11 -12.09 -2.88
CA ASP A 223 -6.67 -11.43 -1.69
C ASP A 223 -7.55 -10.23 -2.05
N VAL A 224 -7.13 -9.40 -3.01
CA VAL A 224 -7.89 -8.23 -3.44
C VAL A 224 -9.16 -8.64 -4.18
N ILE A 225 -9.10 -9.66 -5.04
CA ILE A 225 -10.27 -10.19 -5.76
C ILE A 225 -11.28 -10.74 -4.75
N TYR A 226 -10.81 -11.50 -3.77
CA TYR A 226 -11.62 -12.16 -2.74
C TYR A 226 -12.24 -11.15 -1.77
N SER A 227 -11.40 -10.37 -1.11
CA SER A 227 -11.80 -9.48 -0.02
C SER A 227 -12.71 -8.32 -0.46
N ASN A 228 -12.68 -7.95 -1.75
CA ASN A 228 -13.55 -6.91 -2.30
C ASN A 228 -14.70 -7.48 -3.13
N GLY A 229 -14.96 -8.79 -3.04
CA GLY A 229 -16.11 -9.45 -3.67
C GLY A 229 -16.09 -9.44 -5.20
N LEU A 230 -14.93 -9.21 -5.85
CA LEU A 230 -14.87 -9.09 -7.32
C LEU A 230 -15.27 -10.40 -8.01
N MET A 231 -15.07 -11.55 -7.36
CA MET A 231 -15.53 -12.85 -7.85
C MET A 231 -17.07 -12.97 -7.94
N GLU A 232 -17.83 -12.07 -7.32
CA GLU A 232 -19.31 -12.07 -7.43
C GLU A 232 -19.81 -11.43 -8.71
N VAL A 233 -18.95 -10.63 -9.38
CA VAL A 233 -19.27 -9.85 -10.57
C VAL A 233 -18.35 -10.18 -11.75
N GLN A 234 -17.56 -11.25 -11.64
CA GLN A 234 -16.64 -11.73 -12.69
C GLN A 234 -16.80 -13.24 -12.91
N GLU A 235 -16.86 -13.70 -14.16
CA GLU A 235 -17.12 -15.08 -14.52
C GLU A 235 -15.83 -15.90 -14.73
N TYR A 236 -14.76 -15.27 -15.21
CA TYR A 236 -13.51 -15.94 -15.62
C TYR A 236 -12.33 -15.38 -14.85
N LEU A 237 -11.49 -16.28 -14.38
CA LEU A 237 -10.21 -15.98 -13.72
C LEU A 237 -9.07 -16.68 -14.46
N THR A 238 -8.10 -15.91 -14.93
CA THR A 238 -6.85 -16.43 -15.51
C THR A 238 -5.75 -16.31 -14.48
N VAL A 239 -5.21 -17.44 -14.06
CA VAL A 239 -4.06 -17.54 -13.14
C VAL A 239 -2.80 -17.56 -13.98
N TRP A 240 -2.03 -16.48 -13.94
CA TRP A 240 -0.83 -16.29 -14.77
C TRP A 240 0.36 -15.65 -14.04
N ASN A 241 0.17 -15.18 -12.80
CA ASN A 241 1.22 -14.61 -11.95
C ASN A 241 2.12 -13.61 -12.70
N TYR A 242 1.50 -12.69 -13.48
CA TYR A 242 2.24 -11.88 -14.43
C TYR A 242 2.99 -10.71 -13.82
N VAL A 243 2.54 -10.22 -12.66
CA VAL A 243 3.17 -9.13 -11.90
C VAL A 243 3.16 -9.50 -10.43
N TYR A 244 4.33 -9.42 -9.80
CA TYR A 244 4.44 -9.40 -8.35
C TYR A 244 4.19 -7.98 -7.83
N ASP A 245 3.36 -7.85 -6.80
CA ASP A 245 2.92 -6.57 -6.24
C ASP A 245 3.22 -6.51 -4.75
N PRO A 246 4.35 -5.92 -4.32
CA PRO A 246 4.60 -5.66 -2.92
C PRO A 246 3.75 -4.48 -2.42
N LEU A 247 3.76 -4.25 -1.10
CA LEU A 247 3.15 -3.09 -0.46
C LEU A 247 4.22 -2.25 0.23
N ILE A 248 4.15 -0.94 0.09
CA ILE A 248 5.01 0.00 0.81
C ILE A 248 4.27 0.44 2.08
N LEU A 249 4.80 0.09 3.26
CA LEU A 249 4.45 0.73 4.51
C LEU A 249 5.25 2.02 4.62
N GLY A 250 4.59 3.15 4.46
CA GLY A 250 5.22 4.46 4.44
C GLY A 250 4.75 5.37 5.57
N MET A 251 5.65 6.18 6.10
CA MET A 251 5.38 7.27 7.04
C MET A 251 5.84 8.60 6.44
N ASN A 252 5.17 9.72 6.76
CA ASN A 252 5.69 11.03 6.39
C ASN A 252 7.10 11.23 6.94
N LEU A 253 8.03 11.66 6.08
CA LEU A 253 9.46 11.73 6.42
C LEU A 253 9.74 12.80 7.49
N ASP A 254 9.19 14.00 7.33
CA ASP A 254 9.41 15.10 8.29
C ASP A 254 8.86 14.74 9.67
N LEU A 255 7.70 14.07 9.71
CA LEU A 255 7.13 13.59 10.95
C LEU A 255 8.04 12.52 11.58
N TYR A 256 8.52 11.53 10.81
CA TYR A 256 9.43 10.50 11.30
C TYR A 256 10.73 11.10 11.87
N GLU A 257 11.33 12.05 11.16
CA GLU A 257 12.58 12.71 11.58
C GLU A 257 12.40 13.63 12.80
N SER A 258 11.18 14.09 13.08
CA SER A 258 10.86 14.88 14.26
C SER A 258 10.76 14.08 15.56
N LEU A 259 10.65 12.75 15.45
CA LEU A 259 10.49 11.85 16.59
C LEU A 259 11.83 11.59 17.29
N SER A 260 11.76 11.15 18.56
CA SER A 260 12.92 10.67 19.28
C SER A 260 13.52 9.41 18.63
N ASP A 261 14.81 9.18 18.83
CA ASP A 261 15.49 7.96 18.36
C ASP A 261 14.81 6.68 18.90
N GLU A 262 14.23 6.75 20.12
CA GLU A 262 13.50 5.66 20.74
C GLU A 262 12.17 5.37 20.00
N ASP A 263 11.39 6.40 19.70
CA ASP A 263 10.14 6.24 18.97
C ASP A 263 10.37 5.84 17.50
N GLN A 264 11.38 6.39 16.83
CA GLN A 264 11.78 5.95 15.49
C GLN A 264 12.12 4.45 15.47
N LYS A 265 12.88 3.99 16.45
CA LYS A 265 13.24 2.57 16.58
C LYS A 265 12.01 1.70 16.86
N LEU A 266 11.16 2.12 17.79
CA LEU A 266 9.91 1.43 18.12
C LEU A 266 9.03 1.25 16.88
N ILE A 267 8.83 2.32 16.11
CA ILE A 267 8.02 2.31 14.86
C ILE A 267 8.64 1.35 13.83
N ALA A 268 9.96 1.38 13.66
CA ALA A 268 10.64 0.50 12.72
C ALA A 268 10.52 -0.99 13.12
N GLU A 269 10.63 -1.31 14.40
CA GLU A 269 10.45 -2.67 14.92
C GLU A 269 9.00 -3.14 14.77
N ALA A 270 8.02 -2.30 15.11
CA ALA A 270 6.61 -2.60 14.92
C ALA A 270 6.24 -2.84 13.43
N ALA A 271 6.79 -2.01 12.54
CA ALA A 271 6.59 -2.15 11.11
C ALA A 271 7.19 -3.45 10.55
N ALA A 272 8.38 -3.84 10.99
CA ALA A 272 9.01 -5.08 10.56
C ALA A 272 8.19 -6.31 10.98
N GLU A 273 7.69 -6.34 12.23
CA GLU A 273 6.84 -7.42 12.71
C GLU A 273 5.48 -7.46 11.99
N ALA A 274 4.86 -6.30 11.76
CA ALA A 274 3.58 -6.20 11.06
C ALA A 274 3.68 -6.63 9.59
N ASN A 275 4.73 -6.20 8.88
CA ASN A 275 4.98 -6.63 7.49
C ASN A 275 5.21 -8.14 7.40
N ALA A 276 6.01 -8.71 8.31
CA ALA A 276 6.24 -10.17 8.33
C ALA A 276 4.93 -10.94 8.59
N TYR A 277 4.10 -10.47 9.52
CA TYR A 277 2.77 -11.05 9.77
C TYR A 277 1.88 -10.97 8.55
N GLN A 278 1.81 -9.81 7.90
CA GLN A 278 0.96 -9.58 6.74
C GLN A 278 1.37 -10.43 5.53
N ILE A 279 2.68 -10.55 5.24
CA ILE A 279 3.20 -11.40 4.16
C ILE A 279 2.83 -12.86 4.41
N ALA A 280 3.06 -13.37 5.63
CA ALA A 280 2.71 -14.74 5.97
C ALA A 280 1.21 -15.00 5.79
N LEU A 281 0.36 -14.09 6.30
CA LEU A 281 -1.10 -14.19 6.18
C LEU A 281 -1.55 -14.16 4.70
N SER A 282 -0.95 -13.29 3.87
CA SER A 282 -1.27 -13.20 2.45
C SER A 282 -1.00 -14.52 1.74
N ARG A 283 0.20 -15.09 1.94
CA ARG A 283 0.61 -16.35 1.30
C ARG A 283 -0.17 -17.57 1.82
N ASP A 284 -0.45 -17.62 3.12
CA ASP A 284 -1.22 -18.72 3.74
C ASP A 284 -2.67 -18.76 3.23
N ASN A 285 -3.27 -17.61 2.93
CA ASN A 285 -4.66 -17.53 2.47
C ASN A 285 -4.83 -17.86 0.97
N GLU A 286 -3.81 -17.76 0.13
CA GLU A 286 -3.94 -17.89 -1.34
C GLU A 286 -4.62 -19.19 -1.77
N ALA A 287 -4.23 -20.31 -1.20
CA ALA A 287 -4.76 -21.62 -1.60
C ALA A 287 -6.25 -21.75 -1.29
N GLU A 288 -6.71 -21.26 -0.15
CA GLU A 288 -8.12 -21.28 0.27
C GLU A 288 -8.94 -20.32 -0.59
N GLN A 289 -8.45 -19.10 -0.80
CA GLN A 289 -9.10 -18.09 -1.65
C GLN A 289 -9.25 -18.58 -3.10
N LEU A 290 -8.20 -19.19 -3.67
CA LEU A 290 -8.27 -19.78 -5.00
C LEU A 290 -9.26 -20.96 -5.06
N ALA A 291 -9.34 -21.78 -4.01
CA ALA A 291 -10.31 -22.89 -3.94
C ALA A 291 -11.74 -22.36 -3.96
N GLU A 292 -12.05 -21.32 -3.18
CA GLU A 292 -13.38 -20.69 -3.20
C GLU A 292 -13.70 -20.01 -4.55
N MET A 293 -12.71 -19.36 -5.19
CA MET A 293 -12.88 -18.79 -6.52
C MET A 293 -13.21 -19.88 -7.56
N LYS A 294 -12.60 -21.08 -7.47
CA LYS A 294 -12.90 -22.22 -8.34
C LYS A 294 -14.33 -22.74 -8.19
N GLU A 295 -14.98 -22.50 -7.06
CA GLU A 295 -16.40 -22.84 -6.87
C GLU A 295 -17.36 -21.84 -7.55
N ARG A 296 -16.91 -20.61 -7.82
CA ARG A 296 -17.76 -19.50 -8.29
C ARG A 296 -17.41 -19.03 -9.70
N MET A 297 -16.19 -19.24 -10.15
CA MET A 297 -15.65 -18.75 -11.40
C MET A 297 -15.11 -19.89 -12.26
N THR A 298 -15.07 -19.70 -13.56
CA THR A 298 -14.27 -20.54 -14.46
C THR A 298 -12.80 -20.12 -14.33
N VAL A 299 -11.98 -20.99 -13.76
CA VAL A 299 -10.57 -20.71 -13.49
C VAL A 299 -9.69 -21.41 -14.51
N THR A 300 -8.86 -20.65 -15.20
CA THR A 300 -7.88 -21.13 -16.17
C THR A 300 -6.48 -20.87 -15.62
N GLU A 301 -5.74 -21.94 -15.29
CA GLU A 301 -4.32 -21.86 -14.93
C GLU A 301 -3.48 -22.02 -16.19
N LEU A 302 -2.66 -21.00 -16.53
CA LEU A 302 -1.85 -21.05 -17.75
C LEU A 302 -0.68 -22.02 -17.60
N THR A 303 -0.46 -22.80 -18.65
CA THR A 303 0.71 -23.67 -18.76
C THR A 303 1.98 -22.87 -18.99
N ALA A 304 3.15 -23.49 -18.77
CA ALA A 304 4.44 -22.86 -19.03
C ALA A 304 4.60 -22.37 -20.49
N ASP A 305 4.07 -23.13 -21.46
CA ASP A 305 4.12 -22.77 -22.87
C ASP A 305 3.23 -21.53 -23.16
N GLN A 306 2.04 -21.45 -22.55
CA GLN A 306 1.16 -20.30 -22.66
C GLN A 306 1.79 -19.05 -22.01
N LEU A 307 2.37 -19.19 -20.81
CA LEU A 307 3.10 -18.11 -20.14
C LEU A 307 4.28 -17.61 -20.96
N ALA A 308 5.01 -18.50 -21.66
CA ALA A 308 6.11 -18.09 -22.52
C ALA A 308 5.65 -17.17 -23.66
N VAL A 309 4.48 -17.43 -24.25
CA VAL A 309 3.89 -16.57 -25.30
C VAL A 309 3.55 -15.18 -24.74
N PHE A 310 2.97 -15.10 -23.54
CA PHE A 310 2.70 -13.82 -22.89
C PHE A 310 3.98 -13.05 -22.53
N ARG A 311 5.02 -13.76 -22.03
CA ARG A 311 6.33 -13.14 -21.74
C ARG A 311 6.97 -12.53 -22.99
N GLU A 312 6.95 -13.26 -24.11
CA GLU A 312 7.49 -12.76 -25.39
C GLU A 312 6.73 -11.50 -25.84
N ALA A 313 5.41 -11.47 -25.67
CA ALA A 313 4.59 -10.32 -26.02
C ALA A 313 4.92 -9.05 -25.20
N MET A 314 5.59 -9.18 -24.03
CA MET A 314 5.94 -8.05 -23.15
C MET A 314 7.27 -7.36 -23.51
N GLN A 315 8.09 -7.93 -24.40
CA GLN A 315 9.38 -7.30 -24.76
C GLN A 315 9.26 -5.83 -25.19
N PRO A 316 8.28 -5.42 -26.03
CA PRO A 316 8.11 -4.01 -26.38
C PRO A 316 7.78 -3.10 -25.19
N VAL A 317 7.13 -3.63 -24.16
CA VAL A 317 6.82 -2.87 -22.92
C VAL A 317 8.10 -2.62 -22.13
N TYR A 318 8.97 -3.63 -21.99
CA TYR A 318 10.30 -3.46 -21.40
C TYR A 318 11.13 -2.41 -22.12
N ASP A 319 11.17 -2.46 -23.46
CA ASP A 319 11.91 -1.49 -24.27
C ASP A 319 11.39 -0.05 -24.08
N LEU A 320 10.05 0.10 -23.94
CA LEU A 320 9.41 1.41 -23.73
C LEU A 320 9.69 2.00 -22.33
N HIS A 321 9.83 1.14 -21.31
CA HIS A 321 9.98 1.56 -19.93
C HIS A 321 11.42 1.55 -19.40
N ALA A 322 12.39 1.00 -20.14
CA ALA A 322 13.77 0.88 -19.71
C ALA A 322 14.39 2.20 -19.23
N ASP A 323 14.20 3.30 -20.00
CA ASP A 323 14.71 4.62 -19.63
C ASP A 323 13.97 5.25 -18.45
N LYS A 324 12.69 4.87 -18.23
CA LYS A 324 11.86 5.40 -17.14
C LYS A 324 12.26 4.80 -15.79
N TRP A 325 12.67 3.53 -15.78
CA TRP A 325 13.06 2.84 -14.55
C TRP A 325 14.40 3.26 -14.00
N THR A 326 15.28 3.85 -14.83
CA THR A 326 16.71 4.07 -14.59
C THR A 326 17.48 2.74 -14.45
N ALA A 327 18.76 2.75 -14.83
CA ALA A 327 19.59 1.54 -14.76
C ALA A 327 19.79 1.06 -13.30
N GLU A 328 19.85 1.98 -12.36
CA GLU A 328 20.06 1.70 -10.93
C GLU A 328 18.88 0.95 -10.33
N VAL A 329 17.66 1.49 -10.49
CA VAL A 329 16.45 0.88 -9.95
C VAL A 329 16.15 -0.45 -10.64
N ALA A 330 16.27 -0.50 -11.98
CA ALA A 330 16.06 -1.74 -12.73
C ALA A 330 17.03 -2.87 -12.33
N GLU A 331 18.31 -2.54 -12.06
CA GLU A 331 19.28 -3.53 -11.58
C GLU A 331 19.01 -3.97 -10.13
N ALA A 332 18.56 -3.04 -9.26
CA ALA A 332 18.26 -3.34 -7.87
C ALA A 332 17.12 -4.36 -7.71
N VAL A 333 16.11 -4.29 -8.60
CA VAL A 333 14.93 -5.19 -8.57
C VAL A 333 15.07 -6.42 -9.48
N ARG A 334 16.22 -6.62 -10.16
CA ARG A 334 16.44 -7.76 -11.01
C ARG A 334 16.45 -9.07 -10.19
N PRO A 335 15.86 -10.17 -10.70
CA PRO A 335 15.97 -11.50 -10.09
C PRO A 335 17.43 -11.88 -9.82
N LYS A 336 17.69 -12.47 -8.66
CA LYS A 336 19.05 -12.82 -8.19
C LYS A 336 19.32 -14.30 -8.38
#